data_b49b0bab4e47fa8bec0548a06ab9ea2e
#
_entry.id   b49b0bab4e47fa8bec0548a06ab9ea2e
#
_cell.length_a   1.000
_cell.length_b   1.000
_cell.length_c   1.000
_cell.angle_alpha   90.00
_cell.angle_beta   90.00
_cell.angle_gamma   90.00
#
_symmetry.space_group_name_H-M   'P 1'
#
loop_
_entity.id
_entity.type
_entity.pdbx_description
1 polymer ?
#
loop_
_entity_poly.entity_id
_entity_poly.type
_entity_poly.pdbx_seq_one_letter_code
_entity_poly.pdbx_strand_id
1 'polypeptide(L)'
;VADDVHRASGPATSALGTDSPVTNSLTCPPPRPRGLDPETVATVCAWYRTNGRDLPWRRPGTSPWAVLVSEVMSQQTPVARVIGPWTEWMQRWPTPDDLAEEEPGTAVAAWGRLGYPRRALRLHACAVAIATQHDGQVPSDRDELVSLPGIGDYTAAAVVSFAFGGRAVVLDTNVRRLIARAECGIGNCPSSLTRAERELASGLVPDDAPARWAVASMELGALVCTARSPHCTECPIAGSCRWLAAGRPDNAPTRRAQPWKGTDRQCRGVIMDVVRNCPDGVPVETTLSAWPHRDQAEHCLDWLVADGLLHRTDDTVRL
;
A
#
# COMPACT_ATOMS: atom_id res chain seq x y z
N VAL A 1 -11.73 -30.87 70.66
CA VAL A 1 -10.97 -32.13 70.74
C VAL A 1 -10.13 -32.16 69.45
N ALA A 2 -8.94 -31.69 69.51
CA ALA A 2 -7.63 -32.37 69.42
C ALA A 2 -7.50 -33.23 68.15
N ASP A 3 -6.47 -33.17 67.33
CA ASP A 3 -5.03 -32.99 67.51
C ASP A 3 -4.30 -32.71 66.20
N ASP A 4 -3.23 -31.98 66.36
CA ASP A 4 -2.04 -31.81 65.64
C ASP A 4 -1.56 -33.01 64.78
N VAL A 5 -0.95 -32.72 63.59
CA VAL A 5 0.37 -33.23 63.22
C VAL A 5 1.01 -32.32 62.09
N HIS A 6 2.12 -31.71 62.45
CA HIS A 6 3.10 -31.09 61.55
C HIS A 6 3.61 -32.01 60.43
N ARG A 7 3.76 -31.46 59.21
CA ARG A 7 4.92 -31.79 58.36
C ARG A 7 5.30 -30.67 57.42
N ALA A 8 6.53 -30.25 57.49
CA ALA A 8 7.22 -29.26 56.67
C ALA A 8 7.33 -29.68 55.21
N SER A 9 7.11 -28.75 54.34
CA SER A 9 7.45 -28.87 52.93
C SER A 9 8.27 -27.66 52.50
N GLY A 10 9.46 -27.91 51.97
CA GLY A 10 10.43 -26.92 51.54
C GLY A 10 9.99 -26.13 50.30
N PRO A 11 10.67 -25.04 49.97
CA PRO A 11 10.27 -24.11 48.94
C PRO A 11 10.55 -24.67 47.53
N ALA A 12 9.50 -24.67 46.70
CA ALA A 12 9.62 -24.88 45.26
C ALA A 12 10.28 -23.67 44.60
N THR A 13 11.48 -23.88 44.09
CA THR A 13 12.17 -22.91 43.21
C THR A 13 11.40 -22.76 41.90
N SER A 14 10.73 -21.63 41.74
CA SER A 14 10.15 -21.17 40.48
C SER A 14 11.29 -20.77 39.55
N ALA A 15 11.52 -21.55 38.51
CA ALA A 15 12.39 -21.16 37.41
C ALA A 15 11.71 -20.06 36.61
N LEU A 16 12.17 -18.82 36.76
CA LEU A 16 11.85 -17.70 35.88
C LEU A 16 12.45 -17.99 34.51
N GLY A 17 11.61 -18.38 33.58
CA GLY A 17 11.94 -18.38 32.16
C GLY A 17 12.21 -16.95 31.72
N THR A 18 13.45 -16.65 31.42
CA THR A 18 13.84 -15.40 30.78
C THR A 18 13.36 -15.44 29.32
N ASP A 19 12.19 -14.84 29.08
CA ASP A 19 11.78 -14.45 27.74
C ASP A 19 12.77 -13.42 27.20
N SER A 20 13.72 -13.88 26.41
CA SER A 20 14.57 -13.01 25.63
C SER A 20 13.70 -12.31 24.57
N PRO A 21 13.69 -10.98 24.48
CA PRO A 21 13.00 -10.30 23.41
C PRO A 21 13.68 -10.68 22.09
N VAL A 22 12.94 -11.33 21.20
CA VAL A 22 13.36 -11.55 19.81
C VAL A 22 13.46 -10.17 19.16
N THR A 23 14.60 -9.53 19.24
CA THR A 23 14.93 -8.32 18.50
C THR A 23 14.97 -8.69 17.02
N ASN A 24 13.88 -8.44 16.32
CA ASN A 24 13.74 -8.64 14.88
C ASN A 24 14.41 -7.47 14.14
N SER A 25 15.70 -7.23 14.42
CA SER A 25 16.52 -6.27 13.68
C SER A 25 17.04 -6.97 12.43
N LEU A 26 16.68 -6.46 11.26
CA LEU A 26 17.36 -6.77 10.01
C LEU A 26 18.83 -6.28 10.12
N THR A 27 19.69 -7.08 10.70
CA THR A 27 21.12 -6.94 10.46
C THR A 27 21.40 -7.59 9.13
N CYS A 28 21.45 -6.77 8.07
CA CYS A 28 21.97 -7.23 6.79
C CYS A 28 23.43 -7.67 7.01
N PRO A 29 23.82 -8.90 6.63
CA PRO A 29 25.20 -9.33 6.77
C PRO A 29 26.14 -8.40 5.99
N PRO A 30 27.42 -8.29 6.39
CA PRO A 30 28.38 -7.44 5.69
C PRO A 30 28.48 -7.82 4.21
N PRO A 31 28.82 -6.86 3.32
CA PRO A 31 28.81 -7.06 1.87
C PRO A 31 29.69 -8.27 1.49
N ARG A 32 29.07 -9.24 0.86
CA ARG A 32 29.73 -10.39 0.23
C ARG A 32 29.73 -10.18 -1.28
N PRO A 33 30.54 -10.90 -2.09
CA PRO A 33 30.71 -10.67 -3.53
C PRO A 33 29.45 -10.90 -4.40
N ARG A 34 28.28 -11.11 -3.79
CA ARG A 34 26.96 -11.19 -4.44
C ARG A 34 26.03 -10.18 -3.76
N GLY A 35 25.12 -9.59 -4.52
CA GLY A 35 24.20 -8.57 -4.06
C GLY A 35 23.84 -7.59 -5.19
N LEU A 36 23.23 -6.47 -4.82
CA LEU A 36 22.84 -5.41 -5.78
C LEU A 36 23.99 -4.38 -5.88
N ASP A 37 24.93 -4.61 -6.78
CA ASP A 37 25.94 -3.64 -7.18
C ASP A 37 25.45 -2.76 -8.35
N PRO A 38 26.20 -1.72 -8.77
CA PRO A 38 25.79 -0.85 -9.87
C PRO A 38 25.53 -1.58 -11.19
N GLU A 39 26.26 -2.64 -11.50
CA GLU A 39 26.06 -3.45 -12.70
C GLU A 39 24.73 -4.22 -12.63
N THR A 40 24.43 -4.79 -11.47
CA THR A 40 23.15 -5.48 -11.21
C THR A 40 21.96 -4.51 -11.28
N VAL A 41 22.11 -3.30 -10.75
CA VAL A 41 21.11 -2.22 -10.87
C VAL A 41 20.89 -1.86 -12.33
N ALA A 42 21.96 -1.67 -13.11
CA ALA A 42 21.86 -1.40 -14.55
C ALA A 42 21.18 -2.55 -15.31
N THR A 43 21.45 -3.80 -14.93
CA THR A 43 20.80 -4.99 -15.51
C THR A 43 19.29 -4.99 -15.27
N VAL A 44 18.83 -4.66 -14.06
CA VAL A 44 17.40 -4.53 -13.76
C VAL A 44 16.76 -3.41 -14.57
N CYS A 45 17.43 -2.27 -14.70
CA CYS A 45 16.95 -1.16 -15.53
C CYS A 45 16.89 -1.51 -17.03
N ALA A 46 17.83 -2.31 -17.51
CA ALA A 46 17.82 -2.82 -18.90
C ALA A 46 16.68 -3.81 -19.13
N TRP A 47 16.47 -4.74 -18.21
CA TRP A 47 15.36 -5.69 -18.25
C TRP A 47 14.01 -4.98 -18.32
N TYR A 48 13.82 -3.93 -17.53
CA TYR A 48 12.56 -3.16 -17.51
C TYR A 48 12.20 -2.58 -18.88
N ARG A 49 13.16 -2.14 -19.68
CA ARG A 49 12.89 -1.54 -21.00
C ARG A 49 12.17 -2.49 -21.97
N THR A 50 12.39 -3.79 -21.82
CA THR A 50 11.81 -4.81 -22.70
C THR A 50 10.64 -5.58 -22.07
N ASN A 51 10.57 -5.60 -20.75
CA ASN A 51 9.60 -6.44 -20.01
C ASN A 51 8.60 -5.65 -19.17
N GLY A 52 8.78 -4.33 -19.06
CA GLY A 52 7.87 -3.46 -18.28
C GLY A 52 6.48 -3.45 -18.90
N ARG A 53 5.45 -3.49 -18.03
CA ARG A 53 4.05 -3.36 -18.47
C ARG A 53 3.78 -1.98 -19.04
N ASP A 54 3.04 -1.90 -20.14
CA ASP A 54 2.49 -0.64 -20.64
C ASP A 54 1.31 -0.21 -19.75
N LEU A 55 1.60 0.64 -18.76
CA LEU A 55 0.58 1.22 -17.88
C LEU A 55 0.32 2.67 -18.30
N PRO A 56 -0.96 3.08 -18.43
CA PRO A 56 -1.29 4.40 -18.99
C PRO A 56 -0.63 5.57 -18.23
N TRP A 57 -0.47 5.45 -16.92
CA TRP A 57 0.20 6.47 -16.08
C TRP A 57 1.73 6.46 -16.14
N ARG A 58 2.33 5.57 -16.92
CA ARG A 58 3.78 5.52 -17.18
C ARG A 58 4.17 6.04 -18.56
N ARG A 59 3.18 6.43 -19.35
CA ARG A 59 3.41 6.92 -20.71
C ARG A 59 4.02 8.31 -20.70
N PRO A 60 4.88 8.65 -21.68
CA PRO A 60 5.40 10.00 -21.82
C PRO A 60 4.27 11.04 -21.88
N GLY A 61 4.45 12.17 -21.20
CA GLY A 61 3.47 13.24 -21.16
C GLY A 61 2.35 13.07 -20.12
N THR A 62 2.34 11.99 -19.34
CA THR A 62 1.41 11.86 -18.22
C THR A 62 1.68 12.96 -17.19
N SER A 63 0.63 13.69 -16.79
CA SER A 63 0.75 14.79 -15.82
C SER A 63 1.11 14.29 -14.41
N PRO A 64 1.77 15.11 -13.57
CA PRO A 64 2.03 14.76 -12.17
C PRO A 64 0.76 14.43 -11.38
N TRP A 65 -0.36 15.10 -11.68
CA TRP A 65 -1.66 14.77 -11.12
C TRP A 65 -2.10 13.34 -11.46
N ALA A 66 -2.02 12.98 -12.72
CA ALA A 66 -2.39 11.65 -13.20
C ALA A 66 -1.53 10.54 -12.55
N VAL A 67 -0.23 10.81 -12.35
CA VAL A 67 0.67 9.91 -11.60
C VAL A 67 0.24 9.80 -10.15
N LEU A 68 -0.03 10.91 -9.45
CA LEU A 68 -0.47 10.93 -8.06
C LEU A 68 -1.77 10.14 -7.89
N VAL A 69 -2.76 10.34 -8.76
CA VAL A 69 -4.03 9.59 -8.75
C VAL A 69 -3.76 8.09 -8.90
N SER A 70 -2.88 7.68 -9.82
CA SER A 70 -2.54 6.28 -10.03
C SER A 70 -1.92 5.63 -8.79
N GLU A 71 -1.04 6.35 -8.09
CA GLU A 71 -0.39 5.88 -6.87
C GLU A 71 -1.40 5.71 -5.72
N VAL A 72 -2.32 6.66 -5.56
CA VAL A 72 -3.40 6.54 -4.55
C VAL A 72 -4.35 5.39 -4.89
N MET A 73 -4.75 5.22 -6.15
CA MET A 73 -5.62 4.12 -6.58
C MET A 73 -4.96 2.76 -6.44
N SER A 74 -3.64 2.67 -6.65
CA SER A 74 -2.87 1.42 -6.58
C SER A 74 -2.59 0.95 -5.15
N GLN A 75 -2.83 1.78 -4.13
CA GLN A 75 -2.67 1.37 -2.73
C GLN A 75 -3.56 0.15 -2.42
N GLN A 76 -2.95 -1.00 -2.11
CA GLN A 76 -3.63 -2.27 -1.79
C GLN A 76 -4.66 -2.72 -2.86
N THR A 77 -4.54 -2.25 -4.10
CA THR A 77 -5.41 -2.60 -5.22
C THR A 77 -4.57 -3.18 -6.36
N PRO A 78 -4.91 -4.36 -6.90
CA PRO A 78 -4.22 -4.91 -8.06
C PRO A 78 -4.30 -3.96 -9.26
N VAL A 79 -3.17 -3.76 -9.95
CA VAL A 79 -3.03 -2.82 -11.08
C VAL A 79 -4.09 -3.01 -12.15
N ALA A 80 -4.43 -4.27 -12.49
CA ALA A 80 -5.46 -4.58 -13.50
C ALA A 80 -6.85 -4.00 -13.15
N ARG A 81 -7.14 -3.78 -11.86
CA ARG A 81 -8.39 -3.16 -11.40
C ARG A 81 -8.34 -1.64 -11.39
N VAL A 82 -7.16 -1.06 -11.50
CA VAL A 82 -6.94 0.40 -11.44
C VAL A 82 -7.06 1.02 -12.83
N ILE A 83 -6.66 0.31 -13.88
CA ILE A 83 -6.57 0.88 -15.24
C ILE A 83 -7.89 1.53 -15.70
N GLY A 84 -9.00 0.82 -15.62
CA GLY A 84 -10.30 1.36 -16.04
C GLY A 84 -10.72 2.60 -15.23
N PRO A 85 -10.89 2.49 -13.90
CA PRO A 85 -11.24 3.62 -13.06
C PRO A 85 -10.29 4.81 -13.18
N TRP A 86 -8.98 4.60 -13.30
CA TRP A 86 -8.03 5.69 -13.52
C TRP A 86 -8.28 6.40 -14.86
N THR A 87 -8.54 5.63 -15.92
CA THR A 87 -8.83 6.22 -17.24
C THR A 87 -10.09 7.08 -17.20
N GLU A 88 -11.15 6.58 -16.55
CA GLU A 88 -12.41 7.33 -16.37
C GLU A 88 -12.18 8.61 -15.54
N TRP A 89 -11.39 8.54 -14.47
CA TRP A 89 -11.06 9.68 -13.63
C TRP A 89 -10.27 10.73 -14.39
N MET A 90 -9.29 10.34 -15.20
CA MET A 90 -8.48 11.28 -15.99
C MET A 90 -9.26 11.91 -17.15
N GLN A 91 -10.30 11.26 -17.62
CA GLN A 91 -11.23 11.85 -18.59
C GLN A 91 -12.15 12.88 -17.93
N ARG A 92 -12.58 12.62 -16.72
CA ARG A 92 -13.51 13.48 -15.98
C ARG A 92 -12.82 14.61 -15.26
N TRP A 93 -11.65 14.34 -14.66
CA TRP A 93 -10.90 15.27 -13.82
C TRP A 93 -9.41 15.26 -14.20
N PRO A 94 -9.06 15.83 -15.36
CA PRO A 94 -7.69 15.83 -15.86
C PRO A 94 -6.73 16.68 -15.01
N THR A 95 -7.25 17.61 -14.19
CA THR A 95 -6.48 18.46 -13.29
C THR A 95 -6.97 18.35 -11.83
N PRO A 96 -6.19 18.79 -10.84
CA PRO A 96 -6.65 18.89 -9.46
C PRO A 96 -7.85 19.84 -9.31
N ASP A 97 -7.88 20.94 -10.06
CA ASP A 97 -8.95 21.94 -9.99
C ASP A 97 -10.29 21.32 -10.38
N ASP A 98 -10.34 20.52 -11.44
CA ASP A 98 -11.56 19.85 -11.89
C ASP A 98 -12.15 18.95 -10.77
N LEU A 99 -11.32 18.23 -10.03
CA LEU A 99 -11.80 17.41 -8.92
C LEU A 99 -12.14 18.25 -7.69
N ALA A 100 -11.42 19.34 -7.45
CA ALA A 100 -11.63 20.22 -6.31
C ALA A 100 -12.97 20.97 -6.39
N GLU A 101 -13.51 21.21 -7.58
CA GLU A 101 -14.82 21.84 -7.81
C GLU A 101 -16.00 20.89 -7.54
N GLU A 102 -15.77 19.59 -7.46
CA GLU A 102 -16.80 18.59 -7.20
C GLU A 102 -17.12 18.43 -5.71
N GLU A 103 -18.30 17.96 -5.42
CA GLU A 103 -18.65 17.51 -4.07
C GLU A 103 -17.86 16.23 -3.70
N PRO A 104 -17.40 16.07 -2.45
CA PRO A 104 -16.66 14.88 -2.03
C PRO A 104 -17.40 13.55 -2.32
N GLY A 105 -18.72 13.54 -2.22
CA GLY A 105 -19.57 12.39 -2.52
C GLY A 105 -19.45 11.94 -3.97
N THR A 106 -19.27 12.88 -4.91
CA THR A 106 -19.04 12.59 -6.33
C THR A 106 -17.76 11.78 -6.55
N ALA A 107 -16.67 12.16 -5.86
CA ALA A 107 -15.42 11.40 -5.89
C ALA A 107 -15.59 9.98 -5.30
N VAL A 108 -16.35 9.83 -4.21
CA VAL A 108 -16.65 8.53 -3.60
C VAL A 108 -17.53 7.67 -4.52
N ALA A 109 -18.49 8.27 -5.23
CA ALA A 109 -19.29 7.57 -6.22
C ALA A 109 -18.41 7.01 -7.34
N ALA A 110 -17.61 7.86 -7.96
CA ALA A 110 -16.70 7.50 -9.05
C ALA A 110 -15.57 6.53 -8.63
N TRP A 111 -15.25 6.45 -7.34
CA TRP A 111 -14.29 5.47 -6.82
C TRP A 111 -14.75 4.02 -7.01
N GLY A 112 -16.03 3.81 -7.11
CA GLY A 112 -16.64 2.52 -7.40
C GLY A 112 -16.17 1.42 -6.44
N ARG A 113 -15.72 0.30 -7.03
CA ARG A 113 -15.31 -0.91 -6.29
C ARG A 113 -13.80 -1.05 -6.10
N LEU A 114 -13.03 0.03 -6.14
CA LEU A 114 -11.58 -0.02 -5.87
C LEU A 114 -11.25 -0.47 -4.44
N GLY A 115 -12.23 -0.33 -3.53
CA GLY A 115 -12.06 -0.63 -2.11
C GLY A 115 -11.43 0.53 -1.33
N TYR A 116 -11.55 0.48 0.01
CA TYR A 116 -11.05 1.54 0.90
C TYR A 116 -11.50 2.95 0.46
N PRO A 117 -12.81 3.24 0.42
CA PRO A 117 -13.38 4.44 -0.19
C PRO A 117 -12.92 5.75 0.47
N ARG A 118 -12.42 5.73 1.71
CA ARG A 118 -11.79 6.90 2.35
C ARG A 118 -10.59 7.45 1.56
N ARG A 119 -10.02 6.65 0.66
CA ARG A 119 -8.96 7.16 -0.25
C ARG A 119 -9.52 8.16 -1.25
N ALA A 120 -10.77 7.99 -1.70
CA ALA A 120 -11.43 8.96 -2.58
C ALA A 120 -11.62 10.30 -1.87
N LEU A 121 -12.12 10.30 -0.62
CA LEU A 121 -12.24 11.52 0.18
C LEU A 121 -10.91 12.23 0.38
N ARG A 122 -9.86 11.46 0.71
CA ARG A 122 -8.51 12.02 0.90
C ARG A 122 -7.93 12.56 -0.40
N LEU A 123 -8.18 11.90 -1.54
CA LEU A 123 -7.73 12.36 -2.85
C LEU A 123 -8.47 13.62 -3.27
N HIS A 124 -9.77 13.72 -2.99
CA HIS A 124 -10.54 14.96 -3.17
C HIS A 124 -9.97 16.10 -2.31
N ALA A 125 -9.77 15.86 -1.00
CA ALA A 125 -9.16 16.86 -0.11
C ALA A 125 -7.72 17.25 -0.55
N CYS A 126 -6.96 16.31 -1.12
CA CYS A 126 -5.66 16.56 -1.72
C CYS A 126 -5.78 17.48 -2.95
N ALA A 127 -6.77 17.25 -3.81
CA ALA A 127 -7.05 18.09 -4.97
C ALA A 127 -7.40 19.53 -4.55
N VAL A 128 -8.28 19.68 -3.55
CA VAL A 128 -8.62 21.00 -2.97
C VAL A 128 -7.37 21.69 -2.41
N ALA A 129 -6.51 20.98 -1.70
CA ALA A 129 -5.27 21.56 -1.16
C ALA A 129 -4.33 21.99 -2.30
N ILE A 130 -4.18 21.20 -3.35
CA ILE A 130 -3.34 21.55 -4.52
C ILE A 130 -3.91 22.77 -5.23
N ALA A 131 -5.22 22.83 -5.49
CA ALA A 131 -5.88 23.96 -6.13
C ALA A 131 -5.73 25.27 -5.33
N THR A 132 -5.90 25.20 -4.00
CA THR A 132 -5.93 26.40 -3.16
C THR A 132 -4.59 26.86 -2.62
N GLN A 133 -3.59 25.98 -2.51
CA GLN A 133 -2.30 26.26 -1.85
C GLN A 133 -1.10 26.13 -2.80
N HIS A 134 -1.29 25.54 -3.99
CA HIS A 134 -0.23 25.26 -4.95
C HIS A 134 -0.62 25.64 -6.38
N ASP A 135 -1.53 26.60 -6.57
CA ASP A 135 -1.96 27.13 -7.87
C ASP A 135 -2.35 26.04 -8.89
N GLY A 136 -3.01 24.98 -8.42
CA GLY A 136 -3.41 23.83 -9.24
C GLY A 136 -2.26 22.92 -9.69
N GLN A 137 -1.03 23.15 -9.22
CA GLN A 137 0.15 22.37 -9.60
C GLN A 137 0.56 21.40 -8.51
N VAL A 138 0.72 20.11 -8.84
CA VAL A 138 1.25 19.13 -7.91
C VAL A 138 2.69 19.52 -7.52
N PRO A 139 3.01 19.67 -6.23
CA PRO A 139 4.36 20.01 -5.80
C PRO A 139 5.39 18.95 -6.22
N SER A 140 6.61 19.39 -6.51
CA SER A 140 7.74 18.49 -6.80
C SER A 140 8.60 18.21 -5.56
N ASP A 141 8.47 19.02 -4.51
CA ASP A 141 9.16 18.84 -3.24
C ASP A 141 8.48 17.75 -2.40
N ARG A 142 9.31 16.90 -1.77
CA ARG A 142 8.81 15.78 -0.97
C ARG A 142 8.05 16.23 0.27
N ASP A 143 8.51 17.23 0.97
CA ASP A 143 7.92 17.66 2.24
C ASP A 143 6.61 18.41 1.98
N GLU A 144 6.52 19.17 0.90
CA GLU A 144 5.26 19.74 0.41
C GLU A 144 4.26 18.62 0.05
N LEU A 145 4.68 17.59 -0.67
CA LEU A 145 3.83 16.44 -0.99
C LEU A 145 3.31 15.72 0.26
N VAL A 146 4.16 15.50 1.26
CA VAL A 146 3.77 14.85 2.53
C VAL A 146 2.77 15.69 3.32
N SER A 147 2.77 17.01 3.16
CA SER A 147 1.79 17.90 3.81
C SER A 147 0.38 17.78 3.22
N LEU A 148 0.25 17.24 2.00
CA LEU A 148 -1.05 17.08 1.33
C LEU A 148 -1.91 15.99 2.00
N PRO A 149 -3.23 16.18 2.09
CA PRO A 149 -4.16 15.21 2.66
C PRO A 149 -4.04 13.82 2.03
N GLY A 150 -3.76 12.80 2.84
CA GLY A 150 -3.69 11.41 2.40
C GLY A 150 -2.41 11.00 1.67
N ILE A 151 -1.45 11.90 1.52
CA ILE A 151 -0.15 11.63 0.93
C ILE A 151 0.85 11.31 2.05
N GLY A 152 1.31 10.08 2.08
CA GLY A 152 2.36 9.62 3.01
C GLY A 152 3.72 9.53 2.33
N ASP A 153 4.75 9.21 3.13
CA ASP A 153 6.15 9.05 2.70
C ASP A 153 6.34 8.28 1.39
N TYR A 154 5.64 7.15 1.26
CA TYR A 154 5.72 6.32 0.06
C TYR A 154 5.17 7.05 -1.17
N THR A 155 3.95 7.59 -1.07
CA THR A 155 3.29 8.25 -2.21
C THR A 155 4.06 9.49 -2.62
N ALA A 156 4.55 10.30 -1.67
CA ALA A 156 5.41 11.44 -1.96
C ALA A 156 6.68 11.02 -2.72
N ALA A 157 7.40 10.00 -2.23
CA ALA A 157 8.59 9.49 -2.90
C ALA A 157 8.29 8.96 -4.32
N ALA A 158 7.16 8.27 -4.49
CA ALA A 158 6.72 7.76 -5.78
C ALA A 158 6.41 8.91 -6.77
N VAL A 159 5.70 9.95 -6.32
CA VAL A 159 5.40 11.12 -7.15
C VAL A 159 6.67 11.87 -7.54
N VAL A 160 7.57 12.16 -6.58
CA VAL A 160 8.88 12.77 -6.87
C VAL A 160 9.63 11.99 -7.94
N SER A 161 9.65 10.66 -7.81
CA SER A 161 10.37 9.79 -8.74
C SER A 161 9.66 9.67 -10.09
N PHE A 162 8.38 9.32 -10.11
CA PHE A 162 7.68 8.92 -11.33
C PHE A 162 7.17 10.10 -12.15
N ALA A 163 6.76 11.19 -11.50
CA ALA A 163 6.26 12.36 -12.17
C ALA A 163 7.35 13.38 -12.53
N PHE A 164 8.34 13.52 -11.64
CA PHE A 164 9.37 14.56 -11.80
C PHE A 164 10.76 14.00 -12.11
N GLY A 165 10.94 12.69 -12.15
CA GLY A 165 12.25 12.07 -12.41
C GLY A 165 13.25 12.24 -11.27
N GLY A 166 12.81 12.79 -10.13
CA GLY A 166 13.66 13.10 -8.99
C GLY A 166 14.22 11.85 -8.29
N ARG A 167 15.33 12.06 -7.55
CA ARG A 167 15.94 11.01 -6.74
C ARG A 167 15.15 10.81 -5.46
N ALA A 168 14.44 9.68 -5.37
CA ALA A 168 13.67 9.30 -4.19
C ALA A 168 13.79 7.80 -3.91
N VAL A 169 13.65 7.41 -2.64
CA VAL A 169 13.67 6.01 -2.20
C VAL A 169 12.25 5.48 -2.18
N VAL A 170 11.84 4.82 -3.26
CA VAL A 170 10.50 4.26 -3.41
C VAL A 170 10.48 2.80 -2.93
N LEU A 171 9.85 2.56 -1.79
CA LEU A 171 9.84 1.24 -1.12
C LEU A 171 8.43 0.71 -0.93
N ASP A 172 7.87 0.14 -2.00
CA ASP A 172 6.66 -0.68 -1.90
C ASP A 172 6.99 -2.12 -1.44
N THR A 173 5.98 -2.94 -1.26
CA THR A 173 6.17 -4.35 -0.85
C THR A 173 6.95 -5.18 -1.86
N ASN A 174 6.95 -4.81 -3.14
CA ASN A 174 7.67 -5.49 -4.20
C ASN A 174 9.16 -5.16 -4.17
N VAL A 175 9.49 -3.86 -4.08
CA VAL A 175 10.87 -3.37 -3.97
C VAL A 175 11.51 -3.87 -2.68
N ARG A 176 10.83 -3.77 -1.54
CA ARG A 176 11.30 -4.28 -0.26
C ARG A 176 11.64 -5.77 -0.32
N ARG A 177 10.75 -6.57 -0.90
CA ARG A 177 10.98 -8.02 -1.07
C ARG A 177 12.16 -8.30 -2.00
N LEU A 178 12.27 -7.57 -3.11
CA LEU A 178 13.39 -7.72 -4.04
C LEU A 178 14.73 -7.47 -3.34
N ILE A 179 14.85 -6.35 -2.62
CA ILE A 179 16.07 -5.98 -1.88
C ILE A 179 16.33 -6.99 -0.76
N ALA A 180 15.34 -7.38 0.03
CA ALA A 180 15.50 -8.37 1.09
C ALA A 180 16.07 -9.69 0.56
N ARG A 181 15.59 -10.17 -0.59
CA ARG A 181 16.05 -11.39 -1.21
C ARG A 181 17.41 -11.24 -1.87
N ALA A 182 17.56 -10.24 -2.72
CA ALA A 182 18.76 -10.09 -3.53
C ALA A 182 19.95 -9.65 -2.68
N GLU A 183 19.76 -8.69 -1.76
CA GLU A 183 20.82 -8.08 -0.98
C GLU A 183 21.00 -8.71 0.41
N CYS A 184 19.93 -9.00 1.13
CA CYS A 184 20.01 -9.51 2.48
C CYS A 184 19.94 -11.05 2.58
N GLY A 185 19.55 -11.76 1.51
CA GLY A 185 19.40 -13.22 1.52
C GLY A 185 18.18 -13.71 2.32
N ILE A 186 17.19 -12.85 2.54
CA ILE A 186 16.02 -13.10 3.38
C ILE A 186 14.78 -13.22 2.48
N GLY A 187 13.96 -14.27 2.68
CA GLY A 187 12.79 -14.54 1.84
C GLY A 187 11.72 -13.45 1.89
N ASN A 188 11.53 -12.82 3.06
CA ASN A 188 10.51 -11.79 3.28
C ASN A 188 11.05 -10.67 4.18
N CYS A 189 10.68 -9.44 3.87
CA CYS A 189 10.97 -8.28 4.70
C CYS A 189 10.08 -8.24 5.96
N PRO A 190 10.50 -7.54 7.04
CA PRO A 190 9.66 -7.28 8.21
C PRO A 190 8.34 -6.60 7.87
N SER A 191 7.37 -6.69 8.79
CA SER A 191 6.06 -6.05 8.60
C SER A 191 6.14 -4.52 8.53
N SER A 192 7.04 -3.91 9.30
CA SER A 192 7.30 -2.46 9.30
C SER A 192 8.62 -2.13 8.61
N LEU A 193 8.66 -0.98 7.96
CA LEU A 193 9.85 -0.45 7.32
C LEU A 193 10.83 0.07 8.38
N THR A 194 12.08 -0.44 8.35
CA THR A 194 13.13 -0.04 9.28
C THR A 194 14.02 1.07 8.70
N ARG A 195 14.74 1.78 9.58
CA ARG A 195 15.75 2.77 9.18
C ARG A 195 16.87 2.13 8.35
N ALA A 196 17.39 1.00 8.78
CA ALA A 196 18.43 0.26 8.07
C ALA A 196 18.02 -0.17 6.66
N GLU A 197 16.74 -0.56 6.48
CA GLU A 197 16.17 -0.87 5.17
C GLU A 197 16.09 0.36 4.25
N ARG A 198 15.74 1.53 4.80
CA ARG A 198 15.74 2.81 4.05
C ARG A 198 17.17 3.21 3.64
N GLU A 199 18.13 3.10 4.54
CA GLU A 199 19.54 3.44 4.28
C GLU A 199 20.12 2.52 3.19
N LEU A 200 19.88 1.21 3.30
CA LEU A 200 20.30 0.24 2.29
C LEU A 200 19.68 0.57 0.92
N ALA A 201 18.38 0.78 0.87
CA ALA A 201 17.69 1.11 -0.38
C ALA A 201 18.16 2.44 -0.97
N SER A 202 18.48 3.44 -0.13
CA SER A 202 19.04 4.72 -0.58
C SER A 202 20.38 4.56 -1.28
N GLY A 203 21.24 3.67 -0.77
CA GLY A 203 22.52 3.35 -1.39
C GLY A 203 22.40 2.64 -2.75
N LEU A 204 21.26 2.04 -3.05
CA LEU A 204 20.99 1.36 -4.32
C LEU A 204 20.39 2.27 -5.40
N VAL A 205 19.96 3.48 -5.06
CA VAL A 205 19.42 4.42 -6.05
C VAL A 205 20.55 5.03 -6.86
N PRO A 206 20.63 4.79 -8.18
CA PRO A 206 21.70 5.36 -9.02
C PRO A 206 21.47 6.87 -9.22
N ASP A 207 22.56 7.62 -9.41
CA ASP A 207 22.49 9.07 -9.59
C ASP A 207 22.04 9.46 -11.01
N ASP A 208 22.38 8.66 -12.01
CA ASP A 208 22.12 8.94 -13.43
C ASP A 208 20.68 8.59 -13.87
N ALA A 209 20.00 7.68 -13.18
CA ALA A 209 18.66 7.24 -13.56
C ALA A 209 17.81 6.79 -12.37
N PRO A 210 17.62 7.64 -11.33
CA PRO A 210 16.96 7.24 -10.08
C PRO A 210 15.50 6.77 -10.29
N ALA A 211 14.73 7.49 -11.09
CA ALA A 211 13.34 7.14 -11.39
C ALA A 211 13.23 5.81 -12.17
N ARG A 212 14.18 5.53 -13.06
CA ARG A 212 14.20 4.26 -13.80
C ARG A 212 14.43 3.08 -12.87
N TRP A 213 15.36 3.20 -11.93
CA TRP A 213 15.57 2.17 -10.91
C TRP A 213 14.32 1.93 -10.07
N ALA A 214 13.64 2.99 -9.62
CA ALA A 214 12.43 2.88 -8.80
C ALA A 214 11.33 2.09 -9.53
N VAL A 215 11.05 2.42 -10.79
CA VAL A 215 10.05 1.69 -11.59
C VAL A 215 10.52 0.26 -11.91
N ALA A 216 11.79 0.08 -12.31
CA ALA A 216 12.32 -1.20 -12.73
C ALA A 216 12.38 -2.22 -11.58
N SER A 217 12.82 -1.80 -10.39
CA SER A 217 12.86 -2.66 -9.21
C SER A 217 11.45 -3.06 -8.73
N MET A 218 10.49 -2.13 -8.79
CA MET A 218 9.09 -2.41 -8.49
C MET A 218 8.50 -3.43 -9.47
N GLU A 219 8.75 -3.27 -10.78
CA GLU A 219 8.24 -4.14 -11.82
C GLU A 219 8.86 -5.54 -11.74
N LEU A 220 10.17 -5.65 -11.52
CA LEU A 220 10.84 -6.93 -11.31
C LEU A 220 10.29 -7.66 -10.08
N GLY A 221 10.05 -6.92 -9.00
CA GLY A 221 9.40 -7.45 -7.81
C GLY A 221 7.96 -7.91 -8.03
N ALA A 222 7.22 -7.23 -8.89
CA ALA A 222 5.82 -7.56 -9.18
C ALA A 222 5.67 -8.74 -10.15
N LEU A 223 6.52 -8.85 -11.17
CA LEU A 223 6.38 -9.84 -12.26
C LEU A 223 7.22 -11.09 -12.06
N VAL A 224 8.44 -10.95 -11.56
CA VAL A 224 9.42 -12.05 -11.46
C VAL A 224 9.65 -12.44 -10.00
N CYS A 225 10.08 -11.52 -9.16
CA CYS A 225 10.37 -11.79 -7.74
C CYS A 225 9.08 -11.78 -6.90
N THR A 226 8.06 -12.55 -7.32
CA THR A 226 6.75 -12.59 -6.66
C THR A 226 6.81 -13.14 -5.23
N ALA A 227 5.77 -12.88 -4.42
CA ALA A 227 5.78 -13.24 -3.01
C ALA A 227 5.78 -14.77 -2.79
N ARG A 228 4.90 -15.50 -3.48
CA ARG A 228 4.68 -16.93 -3.27
C ARG A 228 5.47 -17.82 -4.21
N SER A 229 5.50 -17.48 -5.49
CA SER A 229 6.08 -18.29 -6.54
C SER A 229 6.99 -17.44 -7.44
N PRO A 230 8.21 -17.09 -6.97
CA PRO A 230 9.13 -16.28 -7.76
C PRO A 230 9.70 -17.08 -8.95
N HIS A 231 9.72 -16.44 -10.11
CA HIS A 231 10.23 -16.98 -11.39
C HIS A 231 11.75 -16.77 -11.47
N CYS A 232 12.52 -17.42 -10.59
CA CYS A 232 13.96 -17.18 -10.45
C CYS A 232 14.75 -17.59 -11.70
N THR A 233 14.26 -18.50 -12.51
CA THR A 233 14.88 -18.90 -13.79
C THR A 233 14.81 -17.81 -14.86
N GLU A 234 13.84 -16.90 -14.75
CA GLU A 234 13.64 -15.76 -15.64
C GLU A 234 14.23 -14.46 -15.07
N CYS A 235 14.76 -14.53 -13.84
CA CYS A 235 15.22 -13.35 -13.13
C CYS A 235 16.57 -12.86 -13.71
N PRO A 236 16.68 -11.60 -14.17
CA PRO A 236 17.90 -11.07 -14.78
C PRO A 236 19.07 -10.99 -13.80
N ILE A 237 18.79 -11.02 -12.49
CA ILE A 237 19.78 -10.93 -11.41
C ILE A 237 19.88 -12.22 -10.60
N ALA A 238 19.46 -13.37 -11.16
CA ALA A 238 19.52 -14.67 -10.45
C ALA A 238 20.93 -14.99 -9.95
N GLY A 239 21.96 -14.71 -10.76
CA GLY A 239 23.38 -14.96 -10.43
C GLY A 239 23.89 -14.15 -9.25
N SER A 240 23.33 -12.97 -8.99
CA SER A 240 23.74 -12.07 -7.89
C SER A 240 22.83 -12.21 -6.65
N CYS A 241 21.72 -12.94 -6.73
CA CYS A 241 20.72 -13.04 -5.67
C CYS A 241 21.21 -13.90 -4.50
N ARG A 242 21.40 -13.29 -3.34
CA ARG A 242 21.87 -13.98 -2.11
C ARG A 242 20.86 -15.00 -1.59
N TRP A 243 19.58 -14.70 -1.65
CA TRP A 243 18.52 -15.61 -1.21
C TRP A 243 18.46 -16.88 -2.08
N LEU A 244 18.59 -16.73 -3.40
CA LEU A 244 18.64 -17.87 -4.31
C LEU A 244 19.90 -18.71 -4.08
N ALA A 245 21.04 -18.06 -3.90
CA ALA A 245 22.33 -18.73 -3.61
C ALA A 245 22.32 -19.48 -2.25
N ALA A 246 21.52 -19.01 -1.30
CA ALA A 246 21.32 -19.66 0.01
C ALA A 246 20.27 -20.81 -0.02
N GLY A 247 19.74 -21.18 -1.19
CA GLY A 247 18.75 -22.25 -1.32
C GLY A 247 17.32 -21.82 -0.99
N ARG A 248 17.01 -20.52 -1.02
CA ARG A 248 15.68 -19.94 -0.76
C ARG A 248 15.15 -20.19 0.64
N PRO A 249 15.85 -19.86 1.71
CA PRO A 249 15.37 -20.08 3.06
C PRO A 249 14.02 -19.39 3.29
N ASP A 250 13.03 -20.14 3.84
CA ASP A 250 11.72 -19.59 4.19
C ASP A 250 11.76 -19.01 5.61
N ASN A 251 11.66 -17.69 5.72
CA ASN A 251 11.75 -16.97 6.99
C ASN A 251 10.41 -16.29 7.33
N ALA A 252 9.32 -16.63 6.65
CA ALA A 252 8.06 -15.92 6.81
C ALA A 252 7.15 -16.54 7.87
N PRO A 253 6.60 -15.73 8.79
CA PRO A 253 5.42 -16.14 9.52
C PRO A 253 4.24 -16.27 8.57
N THR A 254 3.54 -17.40 8.64
CA THR A 254 2.35 -17.67 7.83
C THR A 254 1.23 -16.70 8.22
N ARG A 255 0.91 -15.73 7.37
CA ARG A 255 -0.27 -14.89 7.59
C ARG A 255 -1.53 -15.70 7.32
N ARG A 256 -2.39 -15.86 8.34
CA ARG A 256 -3.73 -16.40 8.14
C ARG A 256 -4.55 -15.43 7.29
N ALA A 257 -5.20 -15.95 6.26
CA ALA A 257 -6.17 -15.18 5.48
C ALA A 257 -7.34 -14.79 6.40
N GLN A 258 -7.71 -13.51 6.39
CA GLN A 258 -8.89 -13.06 7.11
C GLN A 258 -10.15 -13.51 6.37
N PRO A 259 -11.18 -14.03 7.06
CA PRO A 259 -12.45 -14.37 6.42
C PRO A 259 -13.06 -13.09 5.83
N TRP A 260 -13.78 -13.25 4.71
CA TRP A 260 -14.52 -12.17 4.06
C TRP A 260 -16.01 -12.22 4.36
N LYS A 261 -16.57 -13.44 4.34
CA LYS A 261 -18.00 -13.67 4.46
C LYS A 261 -18.51 -13.33 5.88
N GLY A 262 -19.56 -12.53 5.97
CA GLY A 262 -20.22 -12.13 7.23
C GLY A 262 -19.48 -11.03 8.01
N THR A 263 -18.43 -10.44 7.47
CA THR A 263 -17.66 -9.40 8.17
C THR A 263 -18.25 -7.99 7.97
N ASP A 264 -17.96 -7.07 8.89
CA ASP A 264 -18.30 -5.65 8.76
C ASP A 264 -17.73 -5.03 7.48
N ARG A 265 -16.57 -5.52 7.03
CA ARG A 265 -15.98 -5.09 5.76
C ARG A 265 -16.88 -5.45 4.57
N GLN A 266 -17.51 -6.64 4.60
CA GLN A 266 -18.45 -7.03 3.56
C GLN A 266 -19.76 -6.23 3.68
N CYS A 267 -20.29 -6.09 4.89
CA CYS A 267 -21.49 -5.31 5.18
C CYS A 267 -21.35 -3.86 4.67
N ARG A 268 -20.29 -3.17 5.05
CA ARG A 268 -19.99 -1.80 4.55
C ARG A 268 -19.89 -1.73 3.02
N GLY A 269 -19.33 -2.75 2.40
CA GLY A 269 -19.27 -2.85 0.94
C GLY A 269 -20.66 -2.92 0.30
N VAL A 270 -21.57 -3.69 0.88
CA VAL A 270 -22.98 -3.81 0.41
C VAL A 270 -23.72 -2.49 0.59
N ILE A 271 -23.62 -1.87 1.76
CA ILE A 271 -24.25 -0.56 2.04
C ILE A 271 -23.76 0.48 1.03
N MET A 272 -22.45 0.59 0.83
CA MET A 272 -21.88 1.53 -0.15
C MET A 272 -22.32 1.25 -1.58
N ASP A 273 -22.50 -0.01 -1.98
CA ASP A 273 -23.00 -0.34 -3.32
C ASP A 273 -24.45 0.08 -3.50
N VAL A 274 -25.30 -0.08 -2.47
CA VAL A 274 -26.72 0.36 -2.52
C VAL A 274 -26.80 1.87 -2.68
N VAL A 275 -26.07 2.62 -1.87
CA VAL A 275 -26.13 4.10 -1.90
C VAL A 275 -25.55 4.68 -3.19
N ARG A 276 -24.47 4.11 -3.73
CA ARG A 276 -23.88 4.55 -5.01
C ARG A 276 -24.82 4.44 -6.20
N ASN A 277 -25.70 3.46 -6.18
CA ASN A 277 -26.64 3.24 -7.28
C ASN A 277 -27.88 4.15 -7.21
N CYS A 278 -27.98 5.00 -6.20
CA CYS A 278 -29.11 5.89 -5.98
C CYS A 278 -28.62 7.32 -5.67
N PRO A 279 -28.30 8.14 -6.69
CA PRO A 279 -27.74 9.48 -6.50
C PRO A 279 -28.62 10.41 -5.64
N ASP A 280 -29.95 10.26 -5.74
CA ASP A 280 -30.92 11.07 -5.01
C ASP A 280 -31.07 10.68 -3.53
N GLY A 281 -30.38 9.61 -3.11
CA GLY A 281 -30.43 9.04 -1.77
C GLY A 281 -31.30 7.79 -1.67
N VAL A 282 -31.12 7.04 -0.60
CA VAL A 282 -31.77 5.75 -0.32
C VAL A 282 -32.47 5.85 1.02
N PRO A 283 -33.71 5.34 1.20
CA PRO A 283 -34.31 5.23 2.51
C PRO A 283 -33.42 4.44 3.47
N VAL A 284 -33.29 4.92 4.72
CA VAL A 284 -32.48 4.27 5.76
C VAL A 284 -32.86 2.79 5.89
N GLU A 285 -34.17 2.50 5.88
CA GLU A 285 -34.67 1.13 6.02
C GLU A 285 -34.26 0.22 4.85
N THR A 286 -34.25 0.74 3.62
CA THR A 286 -33.78 0.01 2.44
C THR A 286 -32.29 -0.28 2.55
N THR A 287 -31.51 0.68 3.03
CA THR A 287 -30.05 0.53 3.25
C THR A 287 -29.75 -0.55 4.28
N LEU A 288 -30.48 -0.54 5.40
CA LEU A 288 -30.30 -1.53 6.49
C LEU A 288 -30.76 -2.95 6.07
N SER A 289 -31.84 -3.04 5.31
CA SER A 289 -32.38 -4.32 4.81
C SER A 289 -31.50 -4.98 3.74
N ALA A 290 -30.51 -4.29 3.19
CA ALA A 290 -29.55 -4.85 2.24
C ALA A 290 -28.58 -5.86 2.88
N TRP A 291 -28.55 -5.95 4.22
CA TRP A 291 -27.72 -6.88 4.95
C TRP A 291 -28.59 -7.76 5.88
N PRO A 292 -28.31 -9.08 6.01
CA PRO A 292 -29.17 -10.00 6.76
C PRO A 292 -29.21 -9.76 8.28
N HIS A 293 -28.20 -9.09 8.85
CA HIS A 293 -28.11 -8.82 10.28
C HIS A 293 -28.25 -7.32 10.53
N ARG A 294 -29.44 -6.91 11.03
CA ARG A 294 -29.81 -5.51 11.19
C ARG A 294 -28.85 -4.74 12.09
N ASP A 295 -28.55 -5.27 13.28
CA ASP A 295 -27.65 -4.60 14.23
C ASP A 295 -26.24 -4.35 13.62
N GLN A 296 -25.76 -5.31 12.83
CA GLN A 296 -24.50 -5.16 12.12
C GLN A 296 -24.59 -4.10 11.01
N ALA A 297 -25.74 -4.05 10.32
CA ALA A 297 -25.97 -3.03 9.28
C ALA A 297 -26.03 -1.63 9.87
N GLU A 298 -26.73 -1.42 10.98
CA GLU A 298 -26.80 -0.15 11.71
C GLU A 298 -25.41 0.29 12.16
N HIS A 299 -24.66 -0.57 12.83
CA HIS A 299 -23.29 -0.28 13.25
C HIS A 299 -22.37 0.06 12.07
N CYS A 300 -22.47 -0.67 10.96
CA CYS A 300 -21.68 -0.39 9.76
C CYS A 300 -22.10 0.93 9.08
N LEU A 301 -23.39 1.26 9.07
CA LEU A 301 -23.88 2.53 8.55
C LEU A 301 -23.38 3.71 9.39
N ASP A 302 -23.47 3.61 10.72
CA ASP A 302 -22.96 4.65 11.63
C ASP A 302 -21.46 4.89 11.44
N TRP A 303 -20.68 3.84 11.20
CA TRP A 303 -19.28 3.99 10.87
C TRP A 303 -19.02 4.68 9.53
N LEU A 304 -19.82 4.37 8.51
CA LEU A 304 -19.70 5.01 7.21
C LEU A 304 -20.05 6.50 7.28
N VAL A 305 -21.03 6.86 8.10
CA VAL A 305 -21.39 8.26 8.38
C VAL A 305 -20.27 8.96 9.19
N ALA A 306 -19.78 8.33 10.25
CA ALA A 306 -18.68 8.88 11.07
C ALA A 306 -17.39 9.05 10.26
N ASP A 307 -17.16 8.19 9.27
CA ASP A 307 -16.04 8.26 8.32
C ASP A 307 -16.23 9.35 7.23
N GLY A 308 -17.39 10.04 7.21
CA GLY A 308 -17.73 11.04 6.19
C GLY A 308 -17.96 10.46 4.79
N LEU A 309 -18.18 9.15 4.68
CA LEU A 309 -18.45 8.46 3.41
C LEU A 309 -19.91 8.52 3.01
N LEU A 310 -20.78 8.66 3.99
CA LEU A 310 -22.22 8.79 3.81
C LEU A 310 -22.78 9.91 4.69
N HIS A 311 -23.80 10.57 4.19
CA HIS A 311 -24.63 11.49 4.95
C HIS A 311 -25.97 10.82 5.26
N ARG A 312 -26.39 10.87 6.53
CA ARG A 312 -27.65 10.33 6.98
C ARG A 312 -28.54 11.47 7.50
N THR A 313 -29.75 11.54 6.98
CA THR A 313 -30.87 12.27 7.57
C THR A 313 -31.78 11.28 8.31
N ASP A 314 -32.89 11.76 8.89
CA ASP A 314 -33.84 10.86 9.57
C ASP A 314 -34.38 9.77 8.65
N ASP A 315 -34.63 10.08 7.38
CA ASP A 315 -35.28 9.18 6.43
C ASP A 315 -34.37 8.65 5.33
N THR A 316 -33.25 9.31 5.02
CA THR A 316 -32.43 8.98 3.86
C THR A 316 -30.93 8.90 4.14
N VAL A 317 -30.23 8.11 3.32
CA VAL A 317 -28.76 7.98 3.27
C VAL A 317 -28.30 8.35 1.87
N ARG A 318 -27.25 9.17 1.75
CA ARG A 318 -26.63 9.57 0.48
C ARG A 318 -25.11 9.64 0.59
N LEU A 319 -24.41 9.71 -0.55
CA LEU A 319 -23.00 10.04 -0.64
C LEU A 319 -22.72 11.50 -0.30
#